data_2d41726f05c424a8b631d1069b2ee8f2
#
_entry.id   2d41726f05c424a8b631d1069b2ee8f2
#
_cell.length_a   1.000
_cell.length_b   1.000
_cell.length_c   1.000
_cell.angle_alpha   90.00
_cell.angle_beta   90.00
_cell.angle_gamma   90.00
#
_symmetry.space_group_name_H-M   'P 1'
#
loop_
_entity.id
_entity.type
_entity.pdbx_description
1 polymer ?
#
loop_
_entity_poly.entity_id
_entity_poly.type
_entity_poly.pdbx_seq_one_letter_code
_entity_poly.pdbx_strand_id
1 'polypeptide(L)'
;MSLVLPTTVRTKAYIGGAFVDALDGETFDSLAPATGQVIAQVAACGEADVDLAVAAARAAFESGSWSAKSPFERKVILLKLAHLIEENAEELAVTESIDAGKPITECRTFDIPDVVNTMRWYAELADKVFGKISPTGPDALGMIVREPMGVVGSVLPWN
;
A
#
# COMPACT_ATOMS: atom_id res chain seq x y z
N MET A 1 22.65 -18.71 -9.33
CA MET A 1 21.30 -19.25 -9.48
C MET A 1 20.45 -18.12 -10.05
N SER A 2 19.89 -18.27 -11.24
CA SER A 2 19.04 -17.22 -11.82
C SER A 2 17.72 -17.12 -11.04
N LEU A 3 17.33 -15.90 -10.69
CA LEU A 3 16.01 -15.65 -10.11
C LEU A 3 14.96 -15.86 -11.20
N VAL A 4 13.80 -16.39 -10.81
CA VAL A 4 12.66 -16.61 -11.72
C VAL A 4 11.47 -15.90 -11.11
N LEU A 5 10.82 -15.05 -11.92
CA LEU A 5 9.59 -14.38 -11.51
C LEU A 5 8.50 -15.40 -11.12
N PRO A 6 7.61 -15.02 -10.20
CA PRO A 6 6.42 -15.79 -9.91
C PRO A 6 5.60 -16.07 -11.17
N THR A 7 4.88 -17.18 -11.21
CA THR A 7 4.03 -17.56 -12.34
C THR A 7 2.89 -16.57 -12.62
N THR A 8 2.53 -15.76 -11.62
CA THR A 8 1.48 -14.75 -11.76
C THR A 8 2.03 -13.39 -11.35
N VAL A 9 2.41 -12.56 -12.32
CA VAL A 9 2.76 -11.16 -12.10
C VAL A 9 1.52 -10.30 -12.29
N ARG A 10 1.26 -9.39 -11.37
CA ARG A 10 0.15 -8.44 -11.46
C ARG A 10 0.55 -7.24 -12.29
N THR A 11 -0.04 -7.08 -13.46
CA THR A 11 0.31 -6.05 -14.44
C THR A 11 -0.81 -5.03 -14.69
N LYS A 12 -1.96 -5.21 -14.04
CA LYS A 12 -3.13 -4.36 -14.18
C LYS A 12 -3.27 -3.39 -13.00
N ALA A 13 -3.95 -2.28 -13.21
CA ALA A 13 -4.36 -1.40 -12.12
C ALA A 13 -5.33 -2.12 -11.17
N TYR A 14 -5.28 -1.80 -9.89
CA TYR A 14 -6.24 -2.32 -8.91
C TYR A 14 -7.18 -1.21 -8.48
N ILE A 15 -8.40 -1.21 -8.99
CA ILE A 15 -9.40 -0.16 -8.78
C ILE A 15 -10.71 -0.79 -8.33
N GLY A 16 -11.29 -0.28 -7.26
CA GLY A 16 -12.59 -0.74 -6.76
C GLY A 16 -12.65 -2.21 -6.35
N GLY A 17 -11.51 -2.81 -5.98
CA GLY A 17 -11.43 -4.21 -5.58
C GLY A 17 -11.16 -5.20 -6.74
N ALA A 18 -10.91 -4.70 -7.96
CA ALA A 18 -10.67 -5.51 -9.14
C ALA A 18 -9.38 -5.11 -9.87
N PHE A 19 -8.74 -6.08 -10.55
CA PHE A 19 -7.65 -5.81 -11.48
C PHE A 19 -8.23 -5.45 -12.86
N VAL A 20 -7.93 -4.24 -13.34
CA VAL A 20 -8.45 -3.68 -14.58
C VAL A 20 -7.33 -3.23 -15.51
N ASP A 21 -7.56 -3.31 -16.82
CA ASP A 21 -6.68 -2.73 -17.82
C ASP A 21 -6.85 -1.20 -17.82
N ALA A 22 -5.90 -0.46 -18.40
CA ALA A 22 -6.09 0.96 -18.69
C ALA A 22 -7.31 1.14 -19.61
N LEU A 23 -8.07 2.21 -19.45
CA LEU A 23 -9.31 2.46 -20.20
C LEU A 23 -9.09 2.55 -21.73
N ASP A 24 -7.95 3.05 -22.14
CA ASP A 24 -7.53 3.13 -23.54
C ASP A 24 -6.83 1.84 -24.03
N GLY A 25 -6.57 0.88 -23.14
CA GLY A 25 -5.87 -0.35 -23.42
C GLY A 25 -4.36 -0.20 -23.58
N GLU A 26 -3.79 0.98 -23.32
CA GLU A 26 -2.36 1.22 -23.45
C GLU A 26 -1.55 0.49 -22.36
N THR A 27 -0.35 0.07 -22.74
CA THR A 27 0.59 -0.61 -21.85
C THR A 27 2.00 -0.05 -22.03
N PHE A 28 2.85 -0.26 -21.04
CA PHE A 28 4.28 0.00 -21.15
C PHE A 28 5.08 -1.23 -20.71
N ASP A 29 6.31 -1.33 -21.25
CA ASP A 29 7.22 -2.41 -20.88
C ASP A 29 7.88 -2.13 -19.53
N SER A 30 7.74 -3.04 -18.56
CA SER A 30 8.62 -3.08 -17.39
C SER A 30 9.90 -3.84 -17.77
N LEU A 31 11.06 -3.22 -17.54
CA LEU A 31 12.36 -3.77 -17.89
C LEU A 31 13.12 -4.20 -16.63
N ALA A 32 13.70 -5.40 -16.65
CA ALA A 32 14.64 -5.80 -15.60
C ALA A 32 15.92 -4.97 -15.71
N PRO A 33 16.29 -4.14 -14.73
CA PRO A 33 17.46 -3.28 -14.81
C PRO A 33 18.78 -4.06 -14.96
N ALA A 34 18.84 -5.26 -14.40
CA ALA A 34 20.02 -6.12 -14.46
C ALA A 34 20.32 -6.70 -15.86
N THR A 35 19.30 -6.83 -16.71
CA THR A 35 19.43 -7.51 -18.03
C THR A 35 18.98 -6.63 -19.19
N GLY A 36 18.19 -5.58 -18.94
CA GLY A 36 17.52 -4.77 -19.96
C GLY A 36 16.40 -5.50 -20.70
N GLN A 37 15.99 -6.68 -20.24
CA GLN A 37 14.93 -7.46 -20.88
C GLN A 37 13.56 -7.04 -20.36
N VAL A 38 12.55 -7.11 -21.23
CA VAL A 38 11.16 -6.92 -20.85
C VAL A 38 10.74 -8.08 -19.93
N ILE A 39 10.21 -7.76 -18.76
CA ILE A 39 9.71 -8.73 -17.78
C ILE A 39 8.18 -8.81 -17.77
N ALA A 40 7.51 -7.71 -18.09
CA ALA A 40 6.06 -7.64 -18.15
C ALA A 40 5.58 -6.45 -18.98
N GLN A 41 4.35 -6.52 -19.47
CA GLN A 41 3.62 -5.36 -20.00
C GLN A 41 2.60 -4.91 -18.97
N VAL A 42 2.70 -3.66 -18.52
CA VAL A 42 1.92 -3.10 -17.41
C VAL A 42 0.95 -2.07 -17.96
N ALA A 43 -0.26 -2.01 -17.40
CA ALA A 43 -1.27 -1.04 -17.79
C ALA A 43 -0.75 0.40 -17.64
N ALA A 44 -0.78 1.18 -18.72
CA ALA A 44 -0.39 2.59 -18.75
C ALA A 44 -1.61 3.48 -18.45
N CYS A 45 -1.95 3.59 -17.17
CA CYS A 45 -3.14 4.33 -16.74
C CYS A 45 -3.00 5.84 -16.96
N GLY A 46 -4.03 6.43 -17.56
CA GLY A 46 -4.16 7.85 -17.80
C GLY A 46 -5.01 8.59 -16.75
N GLU A 47 -5.33 9.86 -17.05
CA GLU A 47 -6.13 10.71 -16.15
C GLU A 47 -7.50 10.10 -15.82
N ALA A 48 -8.19 9.54 -16.82
CA ALA A 48 -9.50 8.93 -16.62
C ALA A 48 -9.46 7.69 -15.68
N ASP A 49 -8.37 6.91 -15.71
CA ASP A 49 -8.17 5.77 -14.79
C ASP A 49 -7.94 6.28 -13.36
N VAL A 50 -7.17 7.36 -13.23
CA VAL A 50 -6.94 8.01 -11.92
C VAL A 50 -8.26 8.54 -11.36
N ASP A 51 -9.13 9.15 -12.17
CA ASP A 51 -10.44 9.61 -11.75
C ASP A 51 -11.31 8.45 -11.24
N LEU A 52 -11.30 7.29 -11.91
CA LEU A 52 -11.98 6.09 -11.43
C LEU A 52 -11.42 5.60 -10.09
N ALA A 53 -10.10 5.60 -9.94
CA ALA A 53 -9.45 5.20 -8.71
C ALA A 53 -9.82 6.14 -7.55
N VAL A 54 -9.81 7.46 -7.79
CA VAL A 54 -10.22 8.47 -6.82
C VAL A 54 -11.70 8.33 -6.45
N ALA A 55 -12.58 8.10 -7.44
CA ALA A 55 -14.00 7.88 -7.19
C ALA A 55 -14.24 6.62 -6.33
N ALA A 56 -13.56 5.52 -6.63
CA ALA A 56 -13.64 4.29 -5.84
C ALA A 56 -13.12 4.50 -4.40
N ALA A 57 -12.00 5.22 -4.24
CA ALA A 57 -11.45 5.54 -2.93
C ALA A 57 -12.40 6.47 -2.13
N ARG A 58 -13.03 7.45 -2.80
CA ARG A 58 -14.03 8.33 -2.19
C ARG A 58 -15.24 7.55 -1.71
N ALA A 59 -15.79 6.67 -2.53
CA ALA A 59 -16.91 5.81 -2.14
C ALA A 59 -16.56 4.90 -0.95
N ALA A 60 -15.35 4.34 -0.93
CA ALA A 60 -14.88 3.53 0.20
C ALA A 60 -14.75 4.35 1.49
N PHE A 61 -14.26 5.58 1.40
CA PHE A 61 -14.18 6.49 2.55
C PHE A 61 -15.57 6.85 3.08
N GLU A 62 -16.49 7.27 2.21
CA GLU A 62 -17.85 7.69 2.56
C GLU A 62 -18.71 6.54 3.09
N SER A 63 -18.45 5.31 2.65
CA SER A 63 -19.12 4.12 3.20
C SER A 63 -18.80 3.84 4.68
N GLY A 64 -17.73 4.44 5.20
CA GLY A 64 -17.25 4.17 6.55
C GLY A 64 -16.62 2.78 6.74
N SER A 65 -16.46 2.01 5.67
CA SER A 65 -15.95 0.64 5.74
C SER A 65 -14.57 0.51 6.42
N TRP A 66 -13.79 1.57 6.41
CA TRP A 66 -12.54 1.70 7.14
C TRP A 66 -12.58 2.80 8.22
N SER A 67 -13.02 3.99 7.87
CA SER A 67 -13.00 5.17 8.75
C SER A 67 -13.85 5.02 10.00
N ALA A 68 -14.97 4.29 9.91
CA ALA A 68 -15.86 4.04 11.05
C ALA A 68 -15.42 2.85 11.93
N LYS A 69 -14.40 2.08 11.52
CA LYS A 69 -13.85 1.01 12.36
C LYS A 69 -13.18 1.57 13.60
N SER A 70 -13.32 0.86 14.72
CA SER A 70 -12.57 1.17 15.93
C SER A 70 -11.05 1.07 15.69
N PRO A 71 -10.22 1.76 16.48
CA PRO A 71 -8.77 1.61 16.40
C PRO A 71 -8.30 0.17 16.53
N PHE A 72 -8.95 -0.62 17.38
CA PHE A 72 -8.64 -2.05 17.57
C PHE A 72 -8.93 -2.87 16.30
N GLU A 73 -10.06 -2.66 15.64
CA GLU A 73 -10.39 -3.38 14.40
C GLU A 73 -9.40 -3.04 13.28
N ARG A 74 -9.01 -1.76 13.15
CA ARG A 74 -7.97 -1.36 12.20
C ARG A 74 -6.62 -2.01 12.50
N LYS A 75 -6.22 -2.05 13.79
CA LYS A 75 -5.01 -2.76 14.22
C LYS A 75 -5.02 -4.23 13.81
N VAL A 76 -6.11 -4.95 14.04
CA VAL A 76 -6.23 -6.36 13.67
C VAL A 76 -6.04 -6.57 12.16
N ILE A 77 -6.63 -5.70 11.34
CA ILE A 77 -6.51 -5.77 9.87
C ILE A 77 -5.07 -5.52 9.44
N LEU A 78 -4.39 -4.52 10.01
CA LEU A 78 -2.99 -4.20 9.69
C LEU A 78 -2.03 -5.31 10.12
N LEU A 79 -2.26 -5.92 11.29
CA LEU A 79 -1.46 -7.08 11.74
C LEU A 79 -1.65 -8.29 10.82
N LYS A 80 -2.88 -8.51 10.32
CA LYS A 80 -3.13 -9.55 9.33
C LYS A 80 -2.41 -9.27 8.01
N LEU A 81 -2.37 -8.01 7.56
CA LEU A 81 -1.61 -7.62 6.37
C LEU A 81 -0.11 -7.89 6.56
N ALA A 82 0.46 -7.49 7.71
CA ALA A 82 1.87 -7.77 8.02
C ALA A 82 2.19 -9.27 7.98
N HIS A 83 1.29 -10.11 8.50
CA HIS A 83 1.43 -11.57 8.45
C HIS A 83 1.37 -12.10 7.01
N LEU A 84 0.44 -11.61 6.18
CA LEU A 84 0.37 -12.00 4.77
C LEU A 84 1.63 -11.59 3.98
N ILE A 85 2.21 -10.42 4.26
CA ILE A 85 3.50 -10.03 3.66
C ILE A 85 4.61 -11.00 4.07
N GLU A 86 4.66 -11.38 5.33
CA GLU A 86 5.66 -12.33 5.85
C GLU A 86 5.49 -13.74 5.25
N GLU A 87 4.27 -14.23 5.10
CA GLU A 87 3.98 -15.51 4.43
C GLU A 87 4.39 -15.54 2.96
N ASN A 88 4.35 -14.39 2.28
CA ASN A 88 4.71 -14.24 0.87
C ASN A 88 6.09 -13.59 0.68
N ALA A 89 6.94 -13.58 1.71
CA ALA A 89 8.21 -12.84 1.72
C ALA A 89 9.14 -13.20 0.57
N GLU A 90 9.26 -14.50 0.22
CA GLU A 90 10.13 -14.93 -0.87
C GLU A 90 9.64 -14.44 -2.24
N GLU A 91 8.34 -14.55 -2.51
CA GLU A 91 7.74 -14.08 -3.76
C GLU A 91 7.93 -12.56 -3.92
N LEU A 92 7.68 -11.81 -2.87
CA LEU A 92 7.84 -10.35 -2.84
C LEU A 92 9.31 -9.95 -3.03
N ALA A 93 10.24 -10.61 -2.32
CA ALA A 93 11.67 -10.34 -2.44
C ALA A 93 12.22 -10.62 -3.84
N VAL A 94 11.79 -11.71 -4.47
CA VAL A 94 12.20 -12.06 -5.84
C VAL A 94 11.63 -11.05 -6.85
N THR A 95 10.37 -10.68 -6.70
CA THR A 95 9.73 -9.68 -7.57
C THR A 95 10.43 -8.34 -7.47
N GLU A 96 10.67 -7.84 -6.26
CA GLU A 96 11.40 -6.60 -6.00
C GLU A 96 12.82 -6.63 -6.60
N SER A 97 13.54 -7.73 -6.40
CA SER A 97 14.90 -7.88 -6.91
C SER A 97 14.96 -7.83 -8.45
N ILE A 98 13.99 -8.43 -9.12
CA ILE A 98 13.97 -8.49 -10.60
C ILE A 98 13.48 -7.14 -11.16
N ASP A 99 12.46 -6.55 -10.60
CA ASP A 99 11.82 -5.32 -11.11
C ASP A 99 12.64 -4.07 -10.78
N ALA A 100 13.11 -3.91 -9.56
CA ALA A 100 13.93 -2.77 -9.14
C ALA A 100 15.43 -2.95 -9.35
N GLY A 101 15.89 -4.17 -9.63
CA GLY A 101 17.32 -4.48 -9.81
C GLY A 101 18.14 -4.53 -8.53
N LYS A 102 17.48 -4.62 -7.37
CA LYS A 102 18.15 -4.71 -6.07
C LYS A 102 18.77 -6.09 -5.85
N PRO A 103 19.89 -6.19 -5.10
CA PRO A 103 20.43 -7.49 -4.71
C PRO A 103 19.40 -8.29 -3.91
N ILE A 104 19.13 -9.53 -4.31
CA ILE A 104 18.14 -10.41 -3.67
C ILE A 104 18.40 -10.61 -2.17
N THR A 105 19.66 -10.58 -1.76
CA THR A 105 20.01 -10.68 -0.33
C THR A 105 19.47 -9.50 0.45
N GLU A 106 19.54 -8.28 -0.09
CA GLU A 106 18.98 -7.09 0.58
C GLU A 106 17.45 -7.17 0.65
N CYS A 107 16.78 -7.55 -0.44
CA CYS A 107 15.33 -7.72 -0.44
C CYS A 107 14.88 -8.72 0.64
N ARG A 108 15.58 -9.87 0.77
CA ARG A 108 15.24 -10.93 1.75
C ARG A 108 15.58 -10.58 3.19
N THR A 109 16.71 -9.92 3.44
CA THR A 109 17.23 -9.74 4.79
C THR A 109 16.97 -8.37 5.38
N PHE A 110 16.62 -7.40 4.56
CA PHE A 110 16.35 -6.03 4.98
C PHE A 110 14.96 -5.55 4.54
N ASP A 111 14.69 -5.43 3.23
CA ASP A 111 13.49 -4.74 2.74
C ASP A 111 12.19 -5.40 3.23
N ILE A 112 12.00 -6.69 2.97
CA ILE A 112 10.76 -7.37 3.36
C ILE A 112 10.61 -7.45 4.89
N PRO A 113 11.64 -7.79 5.67
CA PRO A 113 11.56 -7.71 7.14
C PRO A 113 11.24 -6.31 7.65
N ASP A 114 11.81 -5.25 7.05
CA ASP A 114 11.54 -3.87 7.46
C ASP A 114 10.10 -3.46 7.18
N VAL A 115 9.55 -3.81 6.01
CA VAL A 115 8.12 -3.60 5.69
C VAL A 115 7.21 -4.29 6.71
N VAL A 116 7.48 -5.54 7.06
CA VAL A 116 6.70 -6.29 8.07
C VAL A 116 6.78 -5.62 9.44
N ASN A 117 7.98 -5.24 9.87
CA ASN A 117 8.20 -4.59 11.16
C ASN A 117 7.54 -3.20 11.22
N THR A 118 7.67 -2.41 10.16
CA THR A 118 7.04 -1.10 10.04
C THR A 118 5.52 -1.22 10.09
N MET A 119 4.95 -2.17 9.35
CA MET A 119 3.51 -2.42 9.37
C MET A 119 3.01 -2.82 10.75
N ARG A 120 3.72 -3.72 11.45
CA ARG A 120 3.41 -4.12 12.82
C ARG A 120 3.49 -2.93 13.79
N TRP A 121 4.53 -2.11 13.66
CA TRP A 121 4.70 -0.94 14.52
C TRP A 121 3.55 0.05 14.38
N TYR A 122 3.14 0.39 13.13
CA TYR A 122 2.01 1.27 12.89
C TYR A 122 0.66 0.64 13.27
N ALA A 123 0.51 -0.67 13.12
CA ALA A 123 -0.65 -1.39 13.60
C ALA A 123 -0.80 -1.26 15.12
N GLU A 124 0.30 -1.47 15.87
CA GLU A 124 0.31 -1.29 17.32
C GLU A 124 0.09 0.16 17.76
N LEU A 125 0.44 1.13 16.93
CA LEU A 125 0.20 2.55 17.20
C LEU A 125 -1.27 2.94 17.04
N ALA A 126 -2.06 2.21 16.25
CA ALA A 126 -3.42 2.59 15.86
C ALA A 126 -4.35 2.91 17.05
N ASP A 127 -4.20 2.21 18.17
CA ASP A 127 -4.97 2.40 19.40
C ASP A 127 -4.27 3.27 20.46
N LYS A 128 -3.14 3.91 20.11
CA LYS A 128 -2.31 4.71 21.04
C LYS A 128 -2.19 6.18 20.63
N VAL A 129 -2.86 6.58 19.56
CA VAL A 129 -2.86 7.98 19.10
C VAL A 129 -4.04 8.72 19.73
N PHE A 130 -3.78 9.40 20.83
CA PHE A 130 -4.80 10.11 21.60
C PHE A 130 -5.10 11.51 21.05
N GLY A 131 -6.29 12.04 21.35
CA GLY A 131 -6.61 13.45 21.26
C GLY A 131 -5.95 14.25 22.41
N LYS A 132 -6.25 15.53 22.47
CA LYS A 132 -5.75 16.41 23.54
C LYS A 132 -6.90 17.20 24.15
N ILE A 133 -6.73 17.59 25.40
CA ILE A 133 -7.58 18.55 26.07
C ILE A 133 -6.87 19.90 26.03
N SER A 134 -7.55 20.93 25.54
CA SER A 134 -7.01 22.30 25.53
C SER A 134 -7.26 23.00 26.87
N PRO A 135 -6.38 23.91 27.30
CA PRO A 135 -6.64 24.73 28.48
C PRO A 135 -7.82 25.66 28.23
N THR A 136 -8.82 25.60 29.11
CA THR A 136 -10.01 26.45 29.11
C THR A 136 -10.31 26.94 30.53
N GLY A 137 -11.28 27.83 30.68
CA GLY A 137 -11.79 28.21 31.99
C GLY A 137 -12.57 27.08 32.68
N PRO A 138 -12.92 27.22 33.95
CA PRO A 138 -13.56 26.15 34.75
C PRO A 138 -14.95 25.76 34.27
N ASP A 139 -15.56 26.54 33.43
CA ASP A 139 -16.92 26.40 32.89
C ASP A 139 -16.96 25.82 31.46
N ALA A 140 -15.79 25.45 30.90
CA ALA A 140 -15.66 24.93 29.54
C ALA A 140 -14.70 23.75 29.45
N LEU A 141 -14.94 22.85 28.52
CA LEU A 141 -14.04 21.74 28.14
C LEU A 141 -13.74 21.81 26.65
N GLY A 142 -12.49 22.11 26.28
CA GLY A 142 -12.03 22.09 24.91
C GLY A 142 -11.30 20.77 24.60
N MET A 143 -11.71 20.09 23.53
CA MET A 143 -11.08 18.85 23.07
C MET A 143 -10.51 19.03 21.66
N ILE A 144 -9.30 18.52 21.44
CA ILE A 144 -8.71 18.38 20.11
C ILE A 144 -8.83 16.93 19.70
N VAL A 145 -9.67 16.65 18.72
CA VAL A 145 -9.90 15.30 18.17
C VAL A 145 -9.21 15.15 16.83
N ARG A 146 -8.87 13.91 16.48
CA ARG A 146 -8.32 13.56 15.18
C ARG A 146 -9.43 13.01 14.30
N GLU A 147 -9.50 13.53 13.08
CA GLU A 147 -10.44 13.07 12.06
C GLU A 147 -9.68 12.56 10.83
N PRO A 148 -10.24 11.61 10.07
CA PRO A 148 -9.59 11.10 8.88
C PRO A 148 -9.55 12.17 7.77
N MET A 149 -8.43 12.25 7.05
CA MET A 149 -8.24 13.19 5.94
C MET A 149 -9.14 12.89 4.73
N GLY A 150 -9.48 11.63 4.52
CA GLY A 150 -10.20 11.18 3.34
C GLY A 150 -9.29 10.47 2.33
N VAL A 151 -9.48 10.77 1.06
CA VAL A 151 -8.65 10.20 -0.03
C VAL A 151 -7.29 10.89 -0.06
N VAL A 152 -6.24 10.09 -0.12
CA VAL A 152 -4.85 10.56 -0.16
C VAL A 152 -4.18 9.99 -1.41
N GLY A 153 -3.50 10.84 -2.16
CA GLY A 153 -2.58 10.44 -3.23
C GLY A 153 -1.17 10.23 -2.65
N SER A 154 -0.54 9.10 -3.00
CA SER A 154 0.83 8.80 -2.60
C SER A 154 1.67 8.52 -3.84
N VAL A 155 2.68 9.37 -4.08
CA VAL A 155 3.66 9.17 -5.16
C VAL A 155 4.96 8.74 -4.49
N LEU A 156 5.26 7.46 -4.61
CA LEU A 156 6.39 6.83 -3.92
C LEU A 156 7.55 6.59 -4.89
N PRO A 157 8.80 6.75 -4.44
CA PRO A 157 9.94 6.21 -5.18
C PRO A 157 9.92 4.67 -5.09
N TRP A 158 10.54 4.03 -6.07
CA TRP A 158 10.64 2.56 -6.16
C TRP A 158 11.97 2.00 -5.64
N ASN A 159 12.65 2.74 -4.79
CA ASN A 159 13.94 2.38 -4.21
C ASN A 159 13.80 1.74 -2.82
#